data_f20cc80733495ffca5fe58ac2809a42a
#
_entry.id   f20cc80733495ffca5fe58ac2809a42a
#
_cell.length_a   1.000
_cell.length_b   1.000
_cell.length_c   1.000
_cell.angle_alpha   90.00
_cell.angle_beta   90.00
_cell.angle_gamma   90.00
#
_symmetry.space_group_name_H-M   'P 1'
#
loop_
_entity.id
_entity.type
_entity.pdbx_description
1 polymer ?
#
loop_
_entity_poly.entity_id
_entity_poly.type
_entity_poly.pdbx_seq_one_letter_code
_entity_poly.pdbx_strand_id
1 'polypeptide(L)'
;MKYVINEGQRALVFKEGKLVDYLKEGTYNNFGFFNKIFDVHECEGQLKSEKKLDILLKNEKLKEELDVIEVDEHELLLYYRDNKFSGAYYQGKYAFWKVLGENSFRKLDLTQLFKIDTKLKNVFSQWTLNSSFDTVEVEDYNMVLYYKNGVFDDVFFEGEYAVSKKYYRNSFTKFDLRTPIVYNNTMKKMFDKNPELIDSFDIKKVKEKELLIWSQNGIY
;
A
#
# COMPACT_ATOMS: atom_id res chain seq x y z
N MET A 1 45.97 -9.42 -11.04
CA MET A 1 44.62 -10.00 -10.98
C MET A 1 43.65 -8.94 -11.49
N LYS A 2 42.74 -9.31 -12.38
CA LYS A 2 41.72 -8.40 -12.92
C LYS A 2 40.41 -8.69 -12.25
N TYR A 3 39.64 -7.65 -11.91
CA TYR A 3 38.26 -7.77 -11.46
C TYR A 3 37.35 -7.39 -12.64
N VAL A 4 36.37 -8.25 -12.93
CA VAL A 4 35.36 -8.01 -13.97
C VAL A 4 34.05 -7.82 -13.28
N ILE A 5 33.40 -6.68 -13.56
CA ILE A 5 32.03 -6.38 -13.15
C ILE A 5 31.21 -6.43 -14.43
N ASN A 6 30.26 -7.36 -14.49
CA ASN A 6 29.47 -7.60 -15.67
C ASN A 6 28.41 -6.51 -15.88
N GLU A 7 27.83 -6.48 -17.08
CA GLU A 7 26.65 -5.68 -17.35
C GLU A 7 25.54 -6.00 -16.34
N GLY A 8 24.87 -4.98 -15.81
CA GLY A 8 23.87 -5.15 -14.78
C GLY A 8 24.41 -5.35 -13.36
N GLN A 9 25.71 -5.41 -13.17
CA GLN A 9 26.35 -5.49 -11.86
C GLN A 9 26.98 -4.16 -11.45
N ARG A 10 27.10 -3.98 -10.13
CA ARG A 10 27.85 -2.89 -9.50
C ARG A 10 28.67 -3.43 -8.35
N ALA A 11 29.84 -2.86 -8.09
CA ALA A 11 30.64 -3.24 -6.94
C ALA A 11 30.80 -2.08 -5.95
N LEU A 12 30.49 -2.35 -4.69
CA LEU A 12 30.82 -1.50 -3.55
C LEU A 12 32.18 -1.93 -3.03
N VAL A 13 33.15 -1.01 -2.98
CA VAL A 13 34.48 -1.28 -2.55
C VAL A 13 34.71 -0.79 -1.14
N PHE A 14 35.02 -1.69 -0.22
CA PHE A 14 35.27 -1.38 1.18
C PHE A 14 36.73 -1.51 1.53
N LYS A 15 37.25 -0.60 2.34
CA LYS A 15 38.54 -0.68 3.01
C LYS A 15 38.34 -0.46 4.49
N GLU A 16 38.80 -1.39 5.32
CA GLU A 16 38.65 -1.31 6.79
C GLU A 16 37.17 -1.03 7.23
N GLY A 17 36.23 -1.68 6.53
CA GLY A 17 34.81 -1.53 6.77
C GLY A 17 34.15 -0.24 6.27
N LYS A 18 34.90 0.70 5.66
CA LYS A 18 34.40 1.93 5.08
C LYS A 18 34.22 1.80 3.58
N LEU A 19 33.10 2.27 3.03
CA LEU A 19 32.90 2.40 1.59
C LEU A 19 33.88 3.45 1.04
N VAL A 20 34.79 3.04 0.18
CA VAL A 20 35.82 3.91 -0.38
C VAL A 20 35.67 4.14 -1.87
N ASP A 21 34.94 3.25 -2.56
CA ASP A 21 34.71 3.39 -3.99
C ASP A 21 33.43 2.69 -4.43
N TYR A 22 32.92 3.08 -5.59
CA TYR A 22 31.76 2.52 -6.26
C TYR A 22 32.13 2.31 -7.74
N LEU A 23 32.03 1.07 -8.22
CA LEU A 23 32.44 0.69 -9.55
C LEU A 23 31.25 0.20 -10.37
N LYS A 24 31.15 0.70 -11.59
CA LYS A 24 30.20 0.25 -12.62
C LYS A 24 30.75 -0.99 -13.35
N GLU A 25 30.00 -1.45 -14.35
CA GLU A 25 30.47 -2.48 -15.26
C GLU A 25 31.84 -2.13 -15.86
N GLY A 26 32.66 -3.14 -16.04
CA GLY A 26 33.99 -2.94 -16.60
C GLY A 26 35.06 -3.90 -16.06
N THR A 27 36.25 -3.74 -16.57
CA THR A 27 37.42 -4.50 -16.12
C THR A 27 38.39 -3.60 -15.36
N TYR A 28 38.69 -3.96 -14.12
CA TYR A 28 39.51 -3.19 -13.21
C TYR A 28 40.79 -3.93 -12.87
N ASN A 29 41.93 -3.23 -12.94
CA ASN A 29 43.21 -3.79 -12.57
C ASN A 29 43.41 -3.69 -11.06
N ASN A 30 44.06 -4.70 -10.48
CA ASN A 30 44.29 -4.81 -9.02
C ASN A 30 45.26 -3.75 -8.45
N PHE A 31 45.79 -2.85 -9.27
CA PHE A 31 46.66 -1.76 -8.82
C PHE A 31 45.91 -0.79 -7.94
N GLY A 32 46.27 -0.70 -6.66
CA GLY A 32 45.61 0.20 -5.69
C GLY A 32 44.44 -0.39 -4.89
N PHE A 33 44.14 -1.67 -5.10
CA PHE A 33 43.04 -2.35 -4.37
C PHE A 33 43.53 -3.28 -3.23
N PHE A 34 44.75 -3.12 -2.76
CA PHE A 34 45.29 -3.91 -1.64
C PHE A 34 44.40 -3.69 -0.38
N ASN A 35 44.04 -4.77 0.29
CA ASN A 35 43.20 -4.79 1.49
C ASN A 35 41.80 -4.22 1.28
N LYS A 36 41.25 -4.29 0.06
CA LYS A 36 39.88 -3.89 -0.26
C LYS A 36 38.97 -5.10 -0.47
N ILE A 37 37.76 -5.01 -0.01
CA ILE A 37 36.71 -6.00 -0.19
C ILE A 37 35.75 -5.47 -1.26
N PHE A 38 35.43 -6.31 -2.24
CA PHE A 38 34.49 -6.04 -3.29
C PHE A 38 33.16 -6.74 -2.94
N ASP A 39 32.12 -5.97 -2.76
CA ASP A 39 30.75 -6.44 -2.59
C ASP A 39 30.00 -6.19 -3.90
N VAL A 40 29.79 -7.26 -4.67
CA VAL A 40 29.19 -7.18 -6.02
C VAL A 40 27.70 -7.43 -5.90
N HIS A 41 26.92 -6.52 -6.45
CA HIS A 41 25.48 -6.54 -6.45
C HIS A 41 24.93 -6.67 -7.87
N GLU A 42 23.96 -7.54 -8.04
CA GLU A 42 23.06 -7.50 -9.19
C GLU A 42 22.13 -6.29 -9.04
N CYS A 43 22.04 -5.46 -10.09
CA CYS A 43 21.25 -4.23 -10.05
C CYS A 43 19.75 -4.48 -10.32
N GLU A 44 19.21 -5.55 -9.74
CA GLU A 44 17.81 -5.91 -9.84
C GLU A 44 17.07 -5.64 -8.52
N GLY A 45 16.03 -4.82 -8.61
CA GLY A 45 15.14 -4.54 -7.49
C GLY A 45 15.82 -3.80 -6.34
N GLN A 46 15.61 -4.26 -5.12
CA GLN A 46 16.11 -3.61 -3.90
C GLN A 46 17.62 -3.84 -3.71
N LEU A 47 18.35 -2.79 -3.37
CA LEU A 47 19.73 -2.90 -2.88
C LEU A 47 19.72 -3.63 -1.53
N LYS A 48 20.32 -4.82 -1.49
CA LYS A 48 20.51 -5.62 -0.28
C LYS A 48 21.97 -5.55 0.12
N SER A 49 22.29 -5.08 1.31
CA SER A 49 23.64 -5.02 1.84
C SER A 49 23.62 -5.24 3.35
N GLU A 50 24.67 -5.84 3.90
CA GLU A 50 24.88 -5.96 5.33
C GLU A 50 25.22 -4.60 5.99
N LYS A 51 25.60 -3.62 5.20
CA LYS A 51 25.93 -2.26 5.67
C LYS A 51 24.68 -1.41 5.76
N LYS A 52 24.61 -0.54 6.77
CA LYS A 52 23.51 0.41 6.92
C LYS A 52 23.39 1.30 5.69
N LEU A 53 22.18 1.42 5.17
CA LEU A 53 21.87 2.18 3.95
C LEU A 53 22.37 3.63 4.05
N ASP A 54 22.21 4.29 5.19
CA ASP A 54 22.66 5.68 5.40
C ASP A 54 24.18 5.86 5.26
N ILE A 55 24.97 4.80 5.50
CA ILE A 55 26.43 4.83 5.25
C ILE A 55 26.70 4.73 3.75
N LEU A 56 25.97 3.87 3.05
CA LEU A 56 26.10 3.67 1.61
C LEU A 56 25.70 4.91 0.82
N LEU A 57 24.60 5.56 1.23
CA LEU A 57 24.07 6.75 0.59
C LEU A 57 24.93 8.02 0.76
N LYS A 58 26.00 7.98 1.52
CA LYS A 58 27.02 9.04 1.53
C LYS A 58 27.86 9.07 0.25
N ASN A 59 27.86 7.98 -0.52
CA ASN A 59 28.51 7.95 -1.83
C ASN A 59 27.52 8.47 -2.89
N GLU A 60 27.77 9.68 -3.38
CA GLU A 60 26.85 10.36 -4.33
C GLU A 60 26.68 9.57 -5.64
N LYS A 61 27.75 8.93 -6.15
CA LYS A 61 27.68 8.12 -7.37
C LYS A 61 26.74 6.92 -7.22
N LEU A 62 26.76 6.28 -6.06
CA LEU A 62 25.84 5.18 -5.74
C LEU A 62 24.41 5.71 -5.59
N LYS A 63 24.24 6.84 -4.88
CA LYS A 63 22.93 7.44 -4.63
C LYS A 63 22.22 7.84 -5.92
N GLU A 64 22.94 8.33 -6.93
CA GLU A 64 22.39 8.69 -8.24
C GLU A 64 21.75 7.51 -8.97
N GLU A 65 22.24 6.28 -8.73
CA GLU A 65 21.72 5.06 -9.35
C GLU A 65 20.61 4.35 -8.54
N LEU A 66 20.16 4.98 -7.47
CA LEU A 66 19.14 4.43 -6.56
C LEU A 66 17.92 5.35 -6.44
N ASP A 67 16.74 4.74 -6.44
CA ASP A 67 15.53 5.34 -5.88
C ASP A 67 15.51 5.05 -4.38
N VAL A 68 15.57 6.10 -3.56
CA VAL A 68 15.56 5.96 -2.11
C VAL A 68 14.19 6.36 -1.60
N ILE A 69 13.51 5.42 -0.96
CA ILE A 69 12.14 5.60 -0.45
C ILE A 69 12.15 5.39 1.07
N GLU A 70 11.60 6.36 1.79
CA GLU A 70 11.30 6.25 3.20
C GLU A 70 9.82 5.92 3.38
N VAL A 71 9.52 4.92 4.19
CA VAL A 71 8.18 4.43 4.48
C VAL A 71 7.90 4.64 5.96
N ASP A 72 6.88 5.42 6.25
CA ASP A 72 6.50 5.77 7.61
C ASP A 72 5.79 4.61 8.33
N GLU A 73 5.61 4.76 9.65
CA GLU A 73 4.99 3.74 10.50
C GLU A 73 3.59 3.32 10.03
N HIS A 74 2.84 4.28 9.48
CA HIS A 74 1.47 4.09 9.03
C HIS A 74 1.33 3.82 7.54
N GLU A 75 2.43 3.57 6.86
CA GLU A 75 2.45 3.34 5.42
C GLU A 75 2.80 1.89 5.06
N LEU A 76 2.28 1.47 3.91
CA LEU A 76 2.73 0.29 3.17
C LEU A 76 3.16 0.74 1.78
N LEU A 77 4.41 0.48 1.45
CA LEU A 77 4.95 0.73 0.13
C LEU A 77 4.74 -0.50 -0.75
N LEU A 78 4.06 -0.32 -1.88
CA LEU A 78 3.99 -1.29 -2.95
C LEU A 78 5.02 -0.91 -4.01
N TYR A 79 5.91 -1.82 -4.33
CA TYR A 79 6.96 -1.67 -5.32
C TYR A 79 6.63 -2.43 -6.60
N TYR A 80 6.77 -1.76 -7.71
CA TYR A 80 6.60 -2.34 -9.04
C TYR A 80 7.87 -2.13 -9.85
N ARG A 81 8.28 -3.16 -10.58
CA ARG A 81 9.39 -3.14 -11.53
C ARG A 81 8.83 -3.43 -12.90
N ASP A 82 9.07 -2.54 -13.88
CA ASP A 82 8.55 -2.66 -15.25
C ASP A 82 7.04 -2.94 -15.26
N ASN A 83 6.29 -2.16 -14.45
CA ASN A 83 4.85 -2.29 -14.22
C ASN A 83 4.39 -3.62 -13.58
N LYS A 84 5.29 -4.51 -13.15
CA LYS A 84 4.97 -5.74 -12.44
C LYS A 84 5.18 -5.57 -10.94
N PHE A 85 4.22 -6.01 -10.14
CA PHE A 85 4.36 -6.02 -8.68
C PHE A 85 5.56 -6.89 -8.27
N SER A 86 6.46 -6.31 -7.49
CA SER A 86 7.72 -6.94 -7.11
C SER A 86 7.92 -7.03 -5.59
N GLY A 87 7.13 -6.31 -4.81
CA GLY A 87 7.21 -6.42 -3.35
C GLY A 87 6.40 -5.38 -2.59
N ALA A 88 6.22 -5.64 -1.30
CA ALA A 88 5.59 -4.72 -0.35
C ALA A 88 6.50 -4.53 0.87
N TYR A 89 6.60 -3.30 1.35
CA TYR A 89 7.54 -2.90 2.38
C TYR A 89 6.83 -2.05 3.42
N TYR A 90 6.99 -2.43 4.69
CA TYR A 90 6.50 -1.66 5.84
C TYR A 90 7.54 -0.61 6.25
N GLN A 91 7.29 0.07 7.38
CA GLN A 91 8.16 1.10 7.93
C GLN A 91 9.66 0.79 7.75
N GLY A 92 10.38 1.74 7.18
CA GLY A 92 11.81 1.64 6.94
C GLY A 92 12.29 2.53 5.82
N LYS A 93 13.59 2.45 5.56
CA LYS A 93 14.24 3.13 4.45
C LYS A 93 14.80 2.11 3.48
N TYR A 94 14.41 2.23 2.23
CA TYR A 94 14.73 1.28 1.17
C TYR A 94 15.39 1.99 0.00
N ALA A 95 16.22 1.27 -0.72
CA ALA A 95 16.83 1.76 -1.94
C ALA A 95 16.67 0.72 -3.05
N PHE A 96 16.31 1.17 -4.24
CA PHE A 96 16.05 0.32 -5.40
C PHE A 96 16.91 0.77 -6.57
N TRP A 97 17.53 -0.19 -7.26
CA TRP A 97 18.34 0.10 -8.41
C TRP A 97 17.52 0.66 -9.58
N LYS A 98 17.96 1.80 -10.14
CA LYS A 98 17.42 2.35 -11.40
C LYS A 98 17.94 1.66 -12.64
N VAL A 99 19.03 0.90 -12.47
CA VAL A 99 19.68 0.17 -13.56
C VAL A 99 18.78 -1.00 -13.98
N LEU A 100 18.72 -1.28 -15.27
CA LEU A 100 18.02 -2.44 -15.87
C LEU A 100 16.48 -2.46 -15.74
N GLY A 101 15.83 -1.34 -15.51
CA GLY A 101 14.37 -1.31 -15.51
C GLY A 101 13.78 -0.09 -14.81
N GLU A 102 12.50 0.11 -14.97
CA GLU A 102 11.75 1.22 -14.43
C GLU A 102 11.11 0.87 -13.09
N ASN A 103 11.38 1.67 -12.06
CA ASN A 103 10.74 1.53 -10.76
C ASN A 103 9.50 2.41 -10.69
N SER A 104 8.43 1.88 -10.11
CA SER A 104 7.29 2.68 -9.67
C SER A 104 6.83 2.25 -8.29
N PHE A 105 6.26 3.21 -7.56
CA PHE A 105 5.94 3.05 -6.14
C PHE A 105 4.53 3.57 -5.86
N ARG A 106 3.80 2.85 -4.99
CA ARG A 106 2.52 3.29 -4.46
C ARG A 106 2.55 3.13 -2.95
N LYS A 107 2.28 4.20 -2.22
CA LYS A 107 2.11 4.17 -0.76
C LYS A 107 0.62 4.03 -0.43
N LEU A 108 0.31 3.16 0.51
CA LEU A 108 -1.01 3.00 1.09
C LEU A 108 -0.95 3.44 2.54
N ASP A 109 -1.87 4.32 2.95
CA ASP A 109 -2.05 4.70 4.35
C ASP A 109 -2.82 3.58 5.08
N LEU A 110 -2.15 2.94 6.03
CA LEU A 110 -2.71 1.81 6.78
C LEU A 110 -3.73 2.23 7.85
N THR A 111 -3.88 3.53 8.10
CA THR A 111 -4.90 4.08 9.03
C THR A 111 -6.23 4.34 8.34
N GLN A 112 -6.23 4.34 7.01
CA GLN A 112 -7.39 4.61 6.19
C GLN A 112 -7.91 3.34 5.50
N LEU A 113 -9.17 3.37 5.17
CA LEU A 113 -9.74 2.41 4.25
C LEU A 113 -9.44 2.86 2.81
N PHE A 114 -9.17 1.93 1.92
CA PHE A 114 -8.93 2.23 0.51
C PHE A 114 -9.70 1.29 -0.41
N LYS A 115 -10.12 1.83 -1.55
CA LYS A 115 -10.76 1.05 -2.61
C LYS A 115 -9.73 0.18 -3.32
N ILE A 116 -10.06 -1.09 -3.52
CA ILE A 116 -9.24 -2.05 -4.25
C ILE A 116 -9.52 -1.86 -5.74
N ASP A 117 -8.55 -1.29 -6.45
CA ASP A 117 -8.55 -1.23 -7.91
C ASP A 117 -7.99 -2.53 -8.53
N THR A 118 -8.07 -2.68 -9.84
CA THR A 118 -7.60 -3.87 -10.55
C THR A 118 -6.13 -4.20 -10.27
N LYS A 119 -5.27 -3.17 -10.11
CA LYS A 119 -3.85 -3.38 -9.80
C LYS A 119 -3.68 -3.93 -8.38
N LEU A 120 -4.39 -3.36 -7.40
CA LEU A 120 -4.38 -3.85 -6.02
C LEU A 120 -4.98 -5.25 -5.90
N LYS A 121 -6.03 -5.57 -6.64
CA LYS A 121 -6.63 -6.92 -6.64
C LYS A 121 -5.59 -7.99 -7.00
N ASN A 122 -4.76 -7.74 -8.00
CA ASN A 122 -3.66 -8.63 -8.37
C ASN A 122 -2.60 -8.74 -7.26
N VAL A 123 -2.30 -7.65 -6.56
CA VAL A 123 -1.36 -7.64 -5.42
C VAL A 123 -1.92 -8.46 -4.26
N PHE A 124 -3.20 -8.26 -3.91
CA PHE A 124 -3.85 -8.99 -2.83
C PHE A 124 -4.02 -10.49 -3.14
N SER A 125 -4.20 -10.86 -4.41
CA SER A 125 -4.31 -12.29 -4.81
C SER A 125 -2.97 -13.02 -4.81
N GLN A 126 -1.86 -12.31 -5.03
CA GLN A 126 -0.53 -12.92 -5.14
C GLN A 126 0.25 -12.99 -3.82
N TRP A 127 -0.15 -12.22 -2.81
CA TRP A 127 0.60 -12.08 -1.56
C TRP A 127 -0.24 -12.42 -0.35
N THR A 128 0.44 -12.89 0.72
CA THR A 128 -0.11 -13.10 2.07
C THR A 128 -0.62 -11.81 2.75
N LEU A 129 -0.78 -10.72 1.99
CA LEU A 129 -1.35 -9.46 2.49
C LEU A 129 -2.77 -9.64 3.01
N ASN A 130 -3.56 -10.58 2.47
CA ASN A 130 -4.93 -10.86 2.93
C ASN A 130 -5.02 -11.13 4.44
N SER A 131 -3.99 -11.71 5.05
CA SER A 131 -3.98 -11.94 6.50
C SER A 131 -3.85 -10.66 7.33
N SER A 132 -3.29 -9.60 6.75
CA SER A 132 -3.04 -8.31 7.40
C SER A 132 -4.15 -7.27 7.19
N PHE A 133 -5.15 -7.61 6.35
CA PHE A 133 -6.25 -6.71 6.01
C PHE A 133 -7.60 -7.39 6.21
N ASP A 134 -8.59 -6.60 6.62
CA ASP A 134 -10.00 -6.94 6.46
C ASP A 134 -10.44 -6.40 5.11
N THR A 135 -11.13 -7.23 4.33
CA THR A 135 -11.70 -6.85 3.04
C THR A 135 -13.21 -6.92 3.09
N VAL A 136 -13.87 -6.03 2.38
CA VAL A 136 -15.32 -6.03 2.22
C VAL A 136 -15.67 -5.76 0.77
N GLU A 137 -16.52 -6.61 0.22
CA GLU A 137 -17.12 -6.45 -1.10
C GLU A 137 -18.54 -5.91 -0.90
N VAL A 138 -18.83 -4.80 -1.57
CA VAL A 138 -20.14 -4.15 -1.59
C VAL A 138 -20.69 -4.28 -3.00
N GLU A 139 -21.70 -5.12 -3.14
CA GLU A 139 -22.42 -5.35 -4.40
C GLU A 139 -23.34 -4.19 -4.74
N ASP A 140 -23.84 -4.15 -5.98
CA ASP A 140 -24.93 -3.27 -6.40
C ASP A 140 -26.08 -3.30 -5.38
N TYR A 141 -26.71 -2.15 -5.16
CA TYR A 141 -27.82 -2.01 -4.22
C TYR A 141 -27.48 -2.26 -2.75
N ASN A 142 -26.20 -2.39 -2.41
CA ASN A 142 -25.79 -2.48 -1.02
C ASN A 142 -25.03 -1.22 -0.60
N MET A 143 -25.12 -0.92 0.70
CA MET A 143 -24.19 -0.03 1.38
C MET A 143 -23.60 -0.74 2.58
N VAL A 144 -22.41 -0.35 2.98
CA VAL A 144 -21.73 -0.88 4.15
C VAL A 144 -21.34 0.28 5.06
N LEU A 145 -21.74 0.19 6.31
CA LEU A 145 -21.25 1.07 7.37
C LEU A 145 -20.00 0.45 7.98
N TYR A 146 -18.94 1.22 8.05
CA TYR A 146 -17.67 0.83 8.64
C TYR A 146 -17.49 1.43 10.03
N TYR A 147 -16.94 0.63 10.93
CA TYR A 147 -16.68 1.02 12.31
C TYR A 147 -15.22 0.73 12.68
N LYS A 148 -14.57 1.71 13.29
CA LYS A 148 -13.27 1.59 13.96
C LYS A 148 -13.48 1.46 15.46
N ASN A 149 -13.03 0.37 16.08
CA ASN A 149 -13.19 0.12 17.51
C ASN A 149 -14.64 0.26 18.01
N GLY A 150 -15.62 -0.13 17.18
CA GLY A 150 -17.04 -0.03 17.49
C GLY A 150 -17.66 1.36 17.30
N VAL A 151 -16.88 2.36 16.85
CA VAL A 151 -17.37 3.70 16.53
C VAL A 151 -17.55 3.82 15.03
N PHE A 152 -18.71 4.33 14.58
CA PHE A 152 -18.97 4.61 13.16
C PHE A 152 -17.88 5.52 12.58
N ASP A 153 -17.27 5.10 11.49
CA ASP A 153 -16.21 5.83 10.81
C ASP A 153 -16.64 6.30 9.42
N ASP A 154 -17.18 5.40 8.58
CA ASP A 154 -17.52 5.79 7.21
C ASP A 154 -18.60 4.88 6.59
N VAL A 155 -19.07 5.23 5.38
CA VAL A 155 -20.04 4.47 4.60
C VAL A 155 -19.49 4.21 3.19
N PHE A 156 -19.73 3.00 2.67
CA PHE A 156 -19.26 2.57 1.36
C PHE A 156 -20.41 2.02 0.53
N PHE A 157 -20.35 2.33 -0.74
CA PHE A 157 -21.22 1.83 -1.78
C PHE A 157 -20.44 0.88 -2.68
N GLU A 158 -21.02 0.42 -3.77
CA GLU A 158 -20.46 -0.55 -4.70
C GLU A 158 -18.92 -0.47 -4.87
N GLY A 159 -18.28 -1.60 -4.66
CA GLY A 159 -16.84 -1.75 -4.80
C GLY A 159 -16.24 -2.76 -3.84
N GLU A 160 -14.95 -2.97 -3.97
CA GLU A 160 -14.15 -3.80 -3.09
C GLU A 160 -13.21 -2.90 -2.29
N TYR A 161 -13.16 -3.08 -0.98
CA TYR A 161 -12.41 -2.22 -0.08
C TYR A 161 -11.56 -3.04 0.87
N ALA A 162 -10.43 -2.45 1.31
CA ALA A 162 -9.56 -3.04 2.31
C ALA A 162 -9.19 -2.03 3.40
N VAL A 163 -8.99 -2.54 4.60
CA VAL A 163 -8.49 -1.79 5.75
C VAL A 163 -7.52 -2.65 6.55
N SER A 164 -6.46 -2.04 7.06
CA SER A 164 -5.46 -2.76 7.86
C SER A 164 -6.04 -3.21 9.21
N LYS A 165 -5.68 -4.44 9.62
CA LYS A 165 -5.96 -4.98 10.98
C LYS A 165 -5.02 -4.44 12.04
N LYS A 166 -3.95 -3.73 11.63
CA LYS A 166 -2.84 -3.35 12.52
C LYS A 166 -3.25 -2.33 13.58
N TYR A 167 -4.12 -1.38 13.22
CA TYR A 167 -4.37 -0.21 14.08
C TYR A 167 -5.72 -0.22 14.76
N TYR A 168 -6.73 -0.88 14.16
CA TYR A 168 -8.11 -0.82 14.63
C TYR A 168 -8.77 -2.20 14.60
N ARG A 169 -9.70 -2.42 15.52
CA ARG A 169 -10.67 -3.50 15.40
C ARG A 169 -11.75 -3.03 14.42
N ASN A 170 -11.72 -3.60 13.22
CA ASN A 170 -12.64 -3.26 12.15
C ASN A 170 -13.95 -4.05 12.29
N SER A 171 -15.08 -3.43 11.96
CA SER A 171 -16.33 -4.13 11.78
C SER A 171 -17.20 -3.44 10.73
N PHE A 172 -18.04 -4.24 10.07
CA PHE A 172 -18.86 -3.80 8.94
C PHE A 172 -20.32 -4.21 9.16
N THR A 173 -21.24 -3.33 8.80
CA THR A 173 -22.67 -3.64 8.77
C THR A 173 -23.18 -3.37 7.37
N LYS A 174 -23.70 -4.41 6.70
CA LYS A 174 -24.22 -4.35 5.33
C LYS A 174 -25.72 -4.09 5.36
N PHE A 175 -26.19 -3.22 4.47
CA PHE A 175 -27.61 -2.90 4.25
C PHE A 175 -27.95 -3.11 2.78
N ASP A 176 -29.10 -3.73 2.52
CA ASP A 176 -29.69 -3.82 1.19
C ASP A 176 -30.56 -2.58 0.97
N LEU A 177 -30.17 -1.73 0.01
CA LEU A 177 -30.84 -0.48 -0.31
C LEU A 177 -32.23 -0.67 -0.98
N ARG A 178 -32.56 -1.93 -1.35
CA ARG A 178 -33.88 -2.28 -1.88
C ARG A 178 -34.92 -2.52 -0.78
N THR A 179 -34.50 -2.48 0.48
CA THR A 179 -35.37 -2.68 1.64
C THR A 179 -35.36 -1.43 2.52
N PRO A 180 -36.47 -1.14 3.21
CA PRO A 180 -36.54 -0.02 4.13
C PRO A 180 -35.54 -0.16 5.27
N ILE A 181 -34.78 0.89 5.54
CA ILE A 181 -33.83 0.94 6.62
C ILE A 181 -34.38 1.79 7.76
N VAL A 182 -34.34 1.25 8.98
CA VAL A 182 -34.80 1.99 10.15
C VAL A 182 -33.81 3.10 10.50
N TYR A 183 -34.28 4.35 10.49
CA TYR A 183 -33.47 5.50 10.89
C TYR A 183 -33.11 5.42 12.37
N ASN A 184 -31.84 5.40 12.68
CA ASN A 184 -31.33 5.33 14.03
C ASN A 184 -30.13 6.30 14.23
N ASN A 185 -29.53 6.30 15.42
CA ASN A 185 -28.41 7.17 15.74
C ASN A 185 -27.20 6.96 14.82
N THR A 186 -26.98 5.77 14.29
CA THR A 186 -25.90 5.50 13.34
C THR A 186 -26.18 6.14 11.99
N MET A 187 -27.44 6.01 11.50
CA MET A 187 -27.88 6.70 10.28
C MET A 187 -27.76 8.21 10.42
N LYS A 188 -28.12 8.76 11.58
CA LYS A 188 -27.91 10.19 11.86
C LYS A 188 -26.43 10.57 11.72
N LYS A 189 -25.52 9.84 12.35
CA LYS A 189 -24.07 10.10 12.25
C LYS A 189 -23.54 9.97 10.81
N MET A 190 -24.08 9.02 10.05
CA MET A 190 -23.76 8.85 8.63
C MET A 190 -24.12 10.10 7.83
N PHE A 191 -25.33 10.63 7.98
CA PHE A 191 -25.78 11.85 7.31
C PHE A 191 -25.09 13.10 7.83
N ASP A 192 -24.78 13.17 9.14
CA ASP A 192 -24.02 14.29 9.72
C ASP A 192 -22.59 14.36 9.11
N LYS A 193 -21.98 13.21 8.82
CA LYS A 193 -20.64 13.11 8.21
C LYS A 193 -20.66 13.27 6.69
N ASN A 194 -21.73 12.82 6.03
CA ASN A 194 -21.89 12.81 4.58
C ASN A 194 -23.24 13.45 4.20
N PRO A 195 -23.40 14.79 4.33
CA PRO A 195 -24.68 15.47 4.14
C PRO A 195 -25.27 15.29 2.74
N GLU A 196 -24.43 15.11 1.73
CA GLU A 196 -24.80 14.89 0.33
C GLU A 196 -25.60 13.60 0.12
N LEU A 197 -25.48 12.63 1.04
CA LEU A 197 -26.21 11.37 0.94
C LEU A 197 -27.69 11.52 1.29
N ILE A 198 -28.08 12.57 2.01
CA ILE A 198 -29.48 12.73 2.47
C ILE A 198 -30.48 12.81 1.30
N ASP A 199 -30.04 13.42 0.18
CA ASP A 199 -30.85 13.57 -1.02
C ASP A 199 -31.04 12.24 -1.79
N SER A 200 -30.23 11.23 -1.47
CA SER A 200 -30.33 9.88 -2.04
C SER A 200 -31.30 8.96 -1.28
N PHE A 201 -31.86 9.43 -0.16
CA PHE A 201 -32.75 8.66 0.68
C PHE A 201 -34.12 9.35 0.83
N ASP A 202 -35.21 8.59 0.64
CA ASP A 202 -36.57 9.04 0.96
C ASP A 202 -36.87 8.77 2.44
N ILE A 203 -36.71 9.78 3.28
CA ILE A 203 -36.87 9.65 4.73
C ILE A 203 -38.32 9.95 5.12
N LYS A 204 -39.03 8.94 5.61
CA LYS A 204 -40.43 9.06 6.13
C LYS A 204 -40.44 8.91 7.65
N LYS A 205 -41.14 9.82 8.30
CA LYS A 205 -41.41 9.75 9.73
C LYS A 205 -42.76 9.11 9.97
N VAL A 206 -42.78 8.01 10.69
CA VAL A 206 -44.03 7.32 11.10
C VAL A 206 -44.29 7.65 12.57
N LYS A 207 -45.52 8.15 12.87
CA LYS A 207 -45.96 8.49 14.23
C LYS A 207 -46.49 7.25 14.94
N GLU A 208 -46.68 7.35 16.26
CA GLU A 208 -47.05 6.23 17.15
C GLU A 208 -48.31 5.45 16.71
N LYS A 209 -49.25 6.09 15.99
CA LYS A 209 -50.49 5.45 15.53
C LYS A 209 -50.60 5.34 14.01
N GLU A 210 -49.48 5.47 13.31
CA GLU A 210 -49.41 5.41 11.87
C GLU A 210 -48.72 4.13 11.41
N LEU A 211 -49.11 3.61 10.26
CA LEU A 211 -48.48 2.51 9.56
C LEU A 211 -47.94 3.02 8.23
N LEU A 212 -46.69 2.80 7.97
CA LEU A 212 -46.08 3.03 6.65
C LEU A 212 -46.13 1.73 5.85
N ILE A 213 -46.84 1.75 4.75
CA ILE A 213 -46.83 0.67 3.77
C ILE A 213 -45.87 1.08 2.68
N TRP A 214 -44.83 0.28 2.50
CA TRP A 214 -43.84 0.46 1.45
C TRP A 214 -44.07 -0.57 0.35
N SER A 215 -44.02 -0.13 -0.90
CA SER A 215 -44.11 -1.01 -2.06
C SER A 215 -43.05 -0.64 -3.08
N GLN A 216 -42.48 -1.65 -3.75
CA GLN A 216 -41.56 -1.46 -4.83
C GLN A 216 -42.15 -2.12 -6.10
N ASN A 217 -42.22 -1.34 -7.19
CA ASN A 217 -42.84 -1.80 -8.45
C ASN A 217 -44.25 -2.40 -8.28
N GLY A 218 -45.04 -1.85 -7.34
CA GLY A 218 -46.42 -2.30 -7.05
C GLY A 218 -46.52 -3.58 -6.23
N ILE A 219 -45.40 -4.10 -5.70
CA ILE A 219 -45.36 -5.29 -4.83
C ILE A 219 -45.06 -4.82 -3.40
N TYR A 220 -45.88 -5.30 -2.41
CA TYR A 220 -45.77 -5.02 -0.97
C TYR A 220 -44.82 -5.97 -0.30
#